data_3ffe62a7eb3855ed696be1e4c420d29c
#
_entry.id   3ffe62a7eb3855ed696be1e4c420d29c
#
_cell.length_a   1.000
_cell.length_b   1.000
_cell.length_c   1.000
_cell.angle_alpha   90.00
_cell.angle_beta   90.00
_cell.angle_gamma   90.00
#
_symmetry.space_group_name_H-M   'P 1'
#
loop_
_entity.id
_entity.type
_entity.pdbx_description
1 polymer ?
#
loop_
_entity_poly.entity_id
_entity_poly.type
_entity_poly.pdbx_seq_one_letter_code
_entity_poly.pdbx_strand_id
1 'polypeptide(L)'
;MENQNSTDHLDAKKRVIVVGAGIAGLCVASKLIDEGLDVVILEARDRIGGRIVTDHEDGDNIDMGAAWMHATSYNPLVKLISRLGIEYYYNDGNSAYFTEFGPAGPNFKAQNVAYEFLDYLNYWNLKSPDSPDYSAEEHIRMFVKQQELISEDEKIWAPEALRIIEPTFGLALSEISSRFLNDILPPQRDLYVTGGYDRVVNHLAQPVLELPGALRLRHVVNRVEWNRSGNTSPVSVHAIDAEGNHYAVDGEAVVMTAPLGVLHQQKIAFEPPIPSDLALGTSKISYGTLGKVFFKFTEVFWSTQNDNLIYFPTPATLADDSQKVKYPVLSHSFLATNLWIMTGVKKLCIFVTPPVVHEIERMGENQQALFEYFEPLLKLFRTEPYKTLPKMVEAKVTSWTKDDFAGNGSYSTAKVGDDPHVLWDALDENKDSILQFAGDHCSRTGTGCVHGAYESGEAAADNIVRILRQQ
;
A
#
# COMPACT_ATOMS: atom_id res chain seq x y z
N MET A 1 47.37 -15.40 48.48
CA MET A 1 47.29 -14.69 47.18
C MET A 1 46.35 -15.49 46.28
N GLU A 2 45.08 -15.24 46.42
CA GLU A 2 44.03 -15.89 45.62
C GLU A 2 43.79 -15.02 44.41
N ASN A 3 44.10 -15.55 43.23
CA ASN A 3 43.72 -14.96 41.96
C ASN A 3 42.23 -15.26 41.74
N GLN A 4 41.37 -14.26 41.93
CA GLN A 4 40.05 -14.26 41.43
C GLN A 4 40.12 -13.88 39.93
N ASN A 5 40.15 -14.90 39.06
CA ASN A 5 39.78 -14.73 37.67
C ASN A 5 38.25 -14.59 37.60
N SER A 6 37.74 -13.39 37.65
CA SER A 6 36.40 -13.07 37.17
C SER A 6 36.43 -13.12 35.65
N THR A 7 36.13 -14.26 35.07
CA THR A 7 35.70 -14.34 33.68
C THR A 7 34.33 -13.68 33.64
N ASP A 8 34.30 -12.41 33.23
CA ASP A 8 33.08 -11.77 32.75
C ASP A 8 32.57 -12.62 31.57
N HIS A 9 31.62 -13.51 31.84
CA HIS A 9 30.74 -14.00 30.80
C HIS A 9 29.90 -12.80 30.36
N LEU A 10 30.34 -12.14 29.28
CA LEU A 10 29.47 -11.29 28.49
C LEU A 10 28.30 -12.22 28.10
N ASP A 11 27.16 -12.05 28.76
CA ASP A 11 25.92 -12.72 28.36
C ASP A 11 25.72 -12.46 26.89
N ALA A 12 25.75 -13.51 26.07
CA ALA A 12 25.56 -13.39 24.63
C ALA A 12 24.20 -12.75 24.41
N LYS A 13 24.19 -11.61 23.72
CA LYS A 13 22.94 -10.90 23.43
C LYS A 13 21.96 -11.83 22.73
N LYS A 14 20.72 -11.86 23.20
CA LYS A 14 19.64 -12.63 22.58
C LYS A 14 19.41 -12.13 21.16
N ARG A 15 19.44 -13.04 20.18
CA ARG A 15 19.29 -12.69 18.75
C ARG A 15 17.84 -12.77 18.32
N VAL A 16 17.38 -11.75 17.59
CA VAL A 16 16.08 -11.74 16.92
C VAL A 16 16.29 -11.64 15.41
N ILE A 17 15.58 -12.50 14.68
CA ILE A 17 15.65 -12.54 13.22
C ILE A 17 14.45 -11.77 12.65
N VAL A 18 14.68 -10.85 11.73
CA VAL A 18 13.63 -10.10 11.04
C VAL A 18 13.64 -10.50 9.57
N VAL A 19 12.51 -10.95 9.06
CA VAL A 19 12.35 -11.33 7.66
C VAL A 19 11.73 -10.19 6.89
N GLY A 20 12.53 -9.51 6.06
CA GLY A 20 12.17 -8.34 5.28
C GLY A 20 12.72 -7.02 5.84
N ALA A 21 13.26 -6.17 4.95
CA ALA A 21 13.74 -4.82 5.25
C ALA A 21 12.79 -3.73 4.71
N GLY A 22 11.48 -4.00 4.70
CA GLY A 22 10.44 -2.97 4.52
C GLY A 22 10.31 -2.11 5.78
N ILE A 23 9.43 -1.12 5.77
CA ILE A 23 9.26 -0.20 6.91
C ILE A 23 8.90 -0.92 8.21
N ALA A 24 8.08 -1.97 8.16
CA ALA A 24 7.75 -2.79 9.34
C ALA A 24 9.00 -3.45 9.92
N GLY A 25 9.80 -4.13 9.09
CA GLY A 25 11.01 -4.82 9.53
C GLY A 25 12.10 -3.88 10.03
N LEU A 26 12.28 -2.72 9.39
CA LEU A 26 13.23 -1.70 9.83
C LEU A 26 12.79 -1.05 11.16
N CYS A 27 11.49 -0.83 11.35
CA CYS A 27 10.93 -0.36 12.61
C CYS A 27 11.19 -1.37 13.74
N VAL A 28 10.88 -2.65 13.51
CA VAL A 28 11.20 -3.74 14.45
C VAL A 28 12.68 -3.75 14.80
N ALA A 29 13.54 -3.77 13.80
CA ALA A 29 14.98 -3.87 14.00
C ALA A 29 15.56 -2.69 14.77
N SER A 30 15.20 -1.46 14.39
CA SER A 30 15.64 -0.25 15.08
C SER A 30 15.27 -0.30 16.57
N LYS A 31 14.01 -0.63 16.87
CA LYS A 31 13.52 -0.70 18.25
C LYS A 31 14.20 -1.79 19.06
N LEU A 32 14.41 -2.97 18.49
CA LEU A 32 15.10 -4.08 19.18
C LEU A 32 16.57 -3.78 19.45
N ILE A 33 17.24 -3.07 18.54
CA ILE A 33 18.62 -2.60 18.71
C ILE A 33 18.69 -1.58 19.86
N ASP A 34 17.75 -0.63 19.95
CA ASP A 34 17.66 0.34 21.04
C ASP A 34 17.42 -0.34 22.40
N GLU A 35 16.74 -1.50 22.42
CA GLU A 35 16.55 -2.35 23.60
C GLU A 35 17.76 -3.28 23.90
N GLY A 36 18.85 -3.15 23.13
CA GLY A 36 20.12 -3.86 23.35
C GLY A 36 20.17 -5.31 22.83
N LEU A 37 19.20 -5.74 22.02
CA LEU A 37 19.17 -7.07 21.42
C LEU A 37 20.10 -7.17 20.21
N ASP A 38 20.53 -8.39 19.86
CA ASP A 38 21.22 -8.70 18.60
C ASP A 38 20.17 -8.92 17.50
N VAL A 39 20.30 -8.24 16.36
CA VAL A 39 19.31 -8.28 15.28
C VAL A 39 19.95 -8.67 13.96
N VAL A 40 19.31 -9.58 13.23
CA VAL A 40 19.68 -9.92 11.86
C VAL A 40 18.45 -9.77 10.96
N ILE A 41 18.54 -8.92 9.94
CA ILE A 41 17.52 -8.77 8.91
C ILE A 41 17.91 -9.59 7.67
N LEU A 42 17.00 -10.41 7.16
CA LEU A 42 17.11 -11.10 5.87
C LEU A 42 16.16 -10.44 4.88
N GLU A 43 16.70 -9.78 3.85
CA GLU A 43 15.96 -9.10 2.81
C GLU A 43 16.18 -9.78 1.46
N ALA A 44 15.10 -10.08 0.76
CA ALA A 44 15.14 -10.77 -0.52
C ALA A 44 15.73 -9.92 -1.65
N ARG A 45 15.52 -8.59 -1.60
CA ARG A 45 15.99 -7.64 -2.60
C ARG A 45 17.44 -7.24 -2.34
N ASP A 46 17.99 -6.51 -3.31
CA ASP A 46 19.29 -5.82 -3.20
C ASP A 46 19.17 -4.42 -2.59
N ARG A 47 18.00 -4.05 -2.07
CA ARG A 47 17.68 -2.76 -1.45
C ARG A 47 16.73 -2.91 -0.27
N ILE A 48 16.71 -1.93 0.60
CA ILE A 48 15.74 -1.77 1.67
C ILE A 48 14.45 -1.07 1.17
N GLY A 49 13.45 -0.90 2.05
CA GLY A 49 12.23 -0.13 1.85
C GLY A 49 11.03 -0.93 1.35
N GLY A 50 11.25 -2.12 0.76
CA GLY A 50 10.15 -2.96 0.27
C GLY A 50 9.30 -2.25 -0.79
N ARG A 51 8.03 -1.92 -0.46
CA ARG A 51 7.06 -1.20 -1.32
C ARG A 51 7.17 0.34 -1.23
N ILE A 52 8.13 0.87 -0.48
CA ILE A 52 8.53 2.29 -0.52
C ILE A 52 9.75 2.39 -1.43
N VAL A 53 9.60 3.07 -2.56
CA VAL A 53 10.62 3.25 -3.59
C VAL A 53 10.51 4.65 -4.14
N THR A 54 11.53 5.45 -3.97
CA THR A 54 11.64 6.78 -4.57
C THR A 54 12.64 6.74 -5.71
N ASP A 55 12.24 7.21 -6.88
CA ASP A 55 13.09 7.43 -8.03
C ASP A 55 13.62 8.87 -7.97
N HIS A 56 14.94 9.02 -7.99
CA HIS A 56 15.65 10.30 -7.91
C HIS A 56 16.24 10.74 -9.26
N GLU A 57 15.78 10.16 -10.37
CA GLU A 57 16.25 10.56 -11.69
C GLU A 57 15.87 12.02 -12.00
N ASP A 58 16.73 12.71 -12.72
CA ASP A 58 16.56 14.12 -13.13
C ASP A 58 16.44 15.13 -11.97
N GLY A 59 16.77 14.76 -10.73
CA GLY A 59 16.65 15.61 -9.56
C GLY A 59 15.23 15.76 -9.01
N ASP A 60 14.27 15.02 -9.57
CA ASP A 60 12.90 14.90 -9.08
C ASP A 60 12.82 13.75 -8.05
N ASN A 61 11.98 13.89 -7.01
CA ASN A 61 11.65 12.79 -6.11
C ASN A 61 10.30 12.19 -6.53
N ILE A 62 10.35 11.02 -7.15
CA ILE A 62 9.13 10.35 -7.65
C ILE A 62 8.92 9.04 -6.90
N ASP A 63 7.91 9.00 -6.05
CA ASP A 63 7.56 7.80 -5.31
C ASP A 63 6.82 6.80 -6.20
N MET A 64 7.55 5.78 -6.66
CA MET A 64 7.02 4.67 -7.45
C MET A 64 6.16 3.72 -6.59
N GLY A 65 6.44 3.64 -5.30
CA GLY A 65 5.64 2.94 -4.30
C GLY A 65 4.69 3.87 -3.54
N ALA A 66 4.66 3.75 -2.21
CA ALA A 66 3.90 4.64 -1.35
C ALA A 66 4.40 6.08 -1.48
N ALA A 67 3.47 7.03 -1.56
CA ALA A 67 3.75 8.45 -1.75
C ALA A 67 2.93 9.35 -0.81
N TRP A 68 1.93 8.77 -0.15
CA TRP A 68 0.97 9.50 0.68
C TRP A 68 1.10 9.13 2.14
N MET A 69 0.89 10.11 3.01
CA MET A 69 0.61 9.89 4.43
C MET A 69 -0.86 10.13 4.66
N HIS A 70 -1.60 9.06 4.81
CA HIS A 70 -3.00 9.06 5.16
C HIS A 70 -3.20 9.26 6.66
N ALA A 71 -4.41 9.63 7.07
CA ALA A 71 -4.79 9.71 8.48
C ALA A 71 -3.88 10.61 9.34
N THR A 72 -3.54 11.79 8.84
CA THR A 72 -2.50 12.68 9.41
C THR A 72 -2.74 13.10 10.86
N SER A 73 -3.97 13.02 11.35
CA SER A 73 -4.32 13.36 12.74
C SER A 73 -3.78 12.36 13.77
N TYR A 74 -3.56 11.11 13.39
CA TYR A 74 -3.02 10.06 14.27
C TYR A 74 -1.86 9.25 13.67
N ASN A 75 -1.48 9.50 12.43
CA ASN A 75 -0.35 8.84 11.78
C ASN A 75 0.99 9.22 12.47
N PRO A 76 1.70 8.26 13.09
CA PRO A 76 2.92 8.54 13.84
C PRO A 76 4.06 9.08 12.95
N LEU A 77 4.05 8.73 11.65
CA LEU A 77 5.06 9.15 10.70
C LEU A 77 5.01 10.65 10.37
N VAL A 78 3.86 11.32 10.57
CA VAL A 78 3.75 12.79 10.38
C VAL A 78 4.71 13.54 11.29
N LYS A 79 4.84 13.12 12.55
CA LYS A 79 5.83 13.71 13.47
C LYS A 79 7.27 13.41 13.04
N LEU A 80 7.50 12.24 12.49
CA LEU A 80 8.81 11.82 12.03
C LEU A 80 9.25 12.64 10.81
N ILE A 81 8.43 12.78 9.77
CA ILE A 81 8.76 13.58 8.59
C ILE A 81 9.03 15.05 8.97
N SER A 82 8.23 15.61 9.89
CA SER A 82 8.45 16.98 10.38
C SER A 82 9.81 17.12 11.07
N ARG A 83 10.22 16.19 11.93
CA ARG A 83 11.53 16.20 12.60
C ARG A 83 12.69 16.02 11.61
N LEU A 84 12.50 15.23 10.57
CA LEU A 84 13.52 14.99 9.53
C LEU A 84 13.60 16.11 8.49
N GLY A 85 12.70 17.09 8.54
CA GLY A 85 12.61 18.14 7.54
C GLY A 85 12.33 17.58 6.14
N ILE A 86 11.51 16.54 6.05
CA ILE A 86 11.07 15.99 4.77
C ILE A 86 9.92 16.84 4.26
N GLU A 87 10.06 17.34 3.04
CA GLU A 87 9.05 18.20 2.42
C GLU A 87 7.79 17.41 2.07
N TYR A 88 6.65 18.06 2.20
CA TYR A 88 5.35 17.50 1.85
C TYR A 88 4.41 18.57 1.33
N TYR A 89 3.40 18.16 0.59
CA TYR A 89 2.30 18.98 0.13
C TYR A 89 1.01 18.55 0.82
N TYR A 90 0.28 19.52 1.40
CA TYR A 90 -1.04 19.26 1.96
C TYR A 90 -2.07 19.22 0.82
N ASN A 91 -2.67 18.05 0.59
CA ASN A 91 -3.74 17.88 -0.38
C ASN A 91 -5.08 18.16 0.29
N ASP A 92 -5.77 19.23 -0.10
CA ASP A 92 -7.10 19.58 0.39
C ASP A 92 -8.24 18.93 -0.42
N GLY A 93 -7.90 18.11 -1.41
CA GLY A 93 -8.85 17.37 -2.24
C GLY A 93 -9.48 18.19 -3.35
N ASN A 94 -8.96 19.40 -3.65
CA ASN A 94 -9.47 20.23 -4.74
C ASN A 94 -9.31 19.51 -6.09
N SER A 95 -10.42 19.00 -6.63
CA SER A 95 -10.44 18.14 -7.81
C SER A 95 -11.26 18.75 -8.95
N ALA A 96 -10.74 18.58 -10.18
CA ALA A 96 -11.51 18.80 -11.40
C ALA A 96 -12.05 17.48 -11.94
N TYR A 97 -13.32 17.44 -12.30
CA TYR A 97 -14.01 16.24 -12.76
C TYR A 97 -14.22 16.29 -14.28
N PHE A 98 -14.06 15.13 -14.91
CA PHE A 98 -14.14 14.96 -16.35
C PHE A 98 -14.98 13.75 -16.72
N THR A 99 -15.67 13.85 -17.85
CA THR A 99 -16.34 12.74 -18.54
C THR A 99 -15.83 12.68 -19.98
N GLU A 100 -16.29 11.74 -20.79
CA GLU A 100 -15.94 11.70 -22.23
C GLU A 100 -16.36 12.96 -23.01
N PHE A 101 -17.28 13.75 -22.44
CA PHE A 101 -17.75 15.01 -23.02
C PHE A 101 -16.88 16.22 -22.63
N GLY A 102 -15.81 16.00 -21.85
CA GLY A 102 -14.91 17.02 -21.33
C GLY A 102 -15.14 17.33 -19.85
N PRO A 103 -14.80 18.56 -19.39
CA PRO A 103 -14.98 18.95 -18.00
C PRO A 103 -16.44 18.83 -17.55
N ALA A 104 -16.66 18.17 -16.41
CA ALA A 104 -17.98 18.11 -15.80
C ALA A 104 -18.44 19.52 -15.38
N GLY A 105 -19.66 19.86 -15.73
CA GLY A 105 -20.22 21.17 -15.41
C GLY A 105 -20.52 21.34 -13.92
N PRO A 106 -20.81 22.58 -13.46
CA PRO A 106 -21.08 22.88 -12.05
C PRO A 106 -22.32 22.17 -11.48
N ASN A 107 -23.17 21.64 -12.32
CA ASN A 107 -24.36 20.87 -11.95
C ASN A 107 -24.07 19.38 -11.80
N PHE A 108 -22.88 18.91 -12.12
CA PHE A 108 -22.49 17.52 -11.92
C PHE A 108 -22.23 17.28 -10.43
N LYS A 109 -23.14 16.58 -9.77
CA LYS A 109 -23.12 16.35 -8.32
C LYS A 109 -23.05 14.86 -7.93
N ALA A 110 -22.83 14.00 -8.90
CA ALA A 110 -22.78 12.56 -8.64
C ALA A 110 -21.70 12.17 -7.63
N GLN A 111 -20.58 12.90 -7.56
CA GLN A 111 -19.57 12.69 -6.53
C GLN A 111 -20.09 12.99 -5.11
N ASN A 112 -21.03 13.97 -4.94
CA ASN A 112 -21.63 14.23 -3.63
C ASN A 112 -22.48 13.04 -3.19
N VAL A 113 -23.25 12.46 -4.12
CA VAL A 113 -24.06 11.26 -3.86
C VAL A 113 -23.17 10.07 -3.49
N ALA A 114 -22.02 9.92 -4.14
CA ALA A 114 -21.04 8.90 -3.79
C ALA A 114 -20.50 9.10 -2.36
N TYR A 115 -20.20 10.33 -1.93
CA TYR A 115 -19.79 10.63 -0.56
C TYR A 115 -20.92 10.42 0.46
N GLU A 116 -22.15 10.81 0.13
CA GLU A 116 -23.33 10.52 0.95
C GLU A 116 -23.53 9.02 1.17
N PHE A 117 -23.26 8.21 0.13
CA PHE A 117 -23.30 6.76 0.24
C PHE A 117 -22.21 6.23 1.21
N LEU A 118 -20.98 6.76 1.18
CA LEU A 118 -19.94 6.36 2.12
C LEU A 118 -20.34 6.67 3.58
N ASP A 119 -20.94 7.83 3.82
CA ASP A 119 -21.49 8.17 5.15
C ASP A 119 -22.66 7.24 5.53
N TYR A 120 -23.54 6.93 4.57
CA TYR A 120 -24.66 6.02 4.79
C TYR A 120 -24.22 4.61 5.18
N LEU A 121 -23.08 4.13 4.66
CA LEU A 121 -22.56 2.80 5.02
C LEU A 121 -22.32 2.64 6.52
N ASN A 122 -21.84 3.67 7.21
CA ASN A 122 -21.69 3.64 8.68
C ASN A 122 -23.02 3.40 9.37
N TYR A 123 -24.07 4.11 8.94
CA TYR A 123 -25.41 3.90 9.46
C TYR A 123 -25.95 2.51 9.14
N TRP A 124 -25.77 2.05 7.89
CA TRP A 124 -26.23 0.74 7.44
C TRP A 124 -25.59 -0.40 8.23
N ASN A 125 -24.27 -0.39 8.37
CA ASN A 125 -23.52 -1.43 9.09
C ASN A 125 -23.94 -1.53 10.57
N LEU A 126 -24.24 -0.39 11.21
CA LEU A 126 -24.77 -0.37 12.58
C LEU A 126 -26.21 -0.92 12.70
N LYS A 127 -27.05 -0.64 11.71
CA LYS A 127 -28.48 -1.02 11.76
C LYS A 127 -28.75 -2.42 11.22
N SER A 128 -27.88 -2.93 10.37
CA SER A 128 -28.06 -4.19 9.68
C SER A 128 -26.78 -5.05 9.74
N PRO A 129 -26.26 -5.36 10.94
CA PRO A 129 -24.99 -6.08 11.10
C PRO A 129 -25.00 -7.48 10.48
N ASP A 130 -26.19 -8.10 10.42
CA ASP A 130 -26.37 -9.46 9.86
C ASP A 130 -26.74 -9.42 8.37
N SER A 131 -26.71 -8.26 7.70
CA SER A 131 -26.97 -8.17 6.26
C SER A 131 -25.88 -8.93 5.48
N PRO A 132 -26.18 -9.44 4.27
CA PRO A 132 -25.13 -9.93 3.38
C PRO A 132 -24.06 -8.86 3.14
N ASP A 133 -22.83 -9.29 2.91
CA ASP A 133 -21.79 -8.39 2.42
C ASP A 133 -21.99 -8.17 0.92
N TYR A 134 -22.34 -6.95 0.54
CA TYR A 134 -22.50 -6.54 -0.85
C TYR A 134 -21.20 -5.96 -1.39
N SER A 135 -21.01 -6.01 -2.70
CA SER A 135 -20.00 -5.16 -3.34
C SER A 135 -20.40 -3.70 -3.22
N ALA A 136 -19.40 -2.80 -3.20
CA ALA A 136 -19.66 -1.36 -3.17
C ALA A 136 -20.50 -0.92 -4.39
N GLU A 137 -20.33 -1.58 -5.55
CA GLU A 137 -21.12 -1.30 -6.75
C GLU A 137 -22.59 -1.69 -6.57
N GLU A 138 -22.87 -2.90 -6.08
CA GLU A 138 -24.25 -3.33 -5.83
C GLU A 138 -24.91 -2.46 -4.77
N HIS A 139 -24.20 -2.15 -3.70
CA HIS A 139 -24.76 -1.43 -2.58
C HIS A 139 -25.07 0.05 -2.93
N ILE A 140 -24.20 0.76 -3.68
CA ILE A 140 -24.54 2.12 -4.14
C ILE A 140 -25.72 2.11 -5.11
N ARG A 141 -25.86 1.09 -5.99
CA ARG A 141 -27.02 0.97 -6.88
C ARG A 141 -28.32 0.73 -6.08
N MET A 142 -28.26 -0.03 -5.00
CA MET A 142 -29.39 -0.21 -4.06
C MET A 142 -29.72 1.11 -3.35
N PHE A 143 -28.70 1.81 -2.86
CA PHE A 143 -28.84 3.09 -2.17
C PHE A 143 -29.53 4.14 -3.03
N VAL A 144 -29.01 4.44 -4.23
CA VAL A 144 -29.59 5.48 -5.09
C VAL A 144 -31.02 5.17 -5.56
N LYS A 145 -31.35 3.88 -5.70
CA LYS A 145 -32.71 3.45 -6.08
C LYS A 145 -33.75 3.79 -4.98
N GLN A 146 -33.33 3.83 -3.73
CA GLN A 146 -34.21 4.11 -2.57
C GLN A 146 -34.33 5.60 -2.27
N GLN A 147 -33.47 6.46 -2.89
CA GLN A 147 -33.49 7.89 -2.62
C GLN A 147 -34.51 8.62 -3.50
N GLU A 148 -35.39 9.40 -2.85
CA GLU A 148 -36.41 10.18 -3.53
C GLU A 148 -35.95 11.59 -3.91
N LEU A 149 -34.94 12.14 -3.19
CA LEU A 149 -34.46 13.49 -3.36
C LEU A 149 -33.30 13.65 -4.37
N ILE A 150 -32.77 12.52 -4.86
CA ILE A 150 -31.68 12.48 -5.85
C ILE A 150 -32.29 12.46 -7.25
N SER A 151 -31.80 13.32 -8.15
CA SER A 151 -32.25 13.36 -9.55
C SER A 151 -31.89 12.09 -10.31
N GLU A 152 -32.61 11.78 -11.38
CA GLU A 152 -32.33 10.59 -12.21
C GLU A 152 -30.92 10.62 -12.81
N ASP A 153 -30.42 11.81 -13.18
CA ASP A 153 -29.05 11.99 -13.68
C ASP A 153 -28.02 11.65 -12.61
N GLU A 154 -28.17 12.13 -11.37
CA GLU A 154 -27.32 11.79 -10.24
C GLU A 154 -27.36 10.28 -9.93
N LYS A 155 -28.54 9.65 -9.97
CA LYS A 155 -28.67 8.20 -9.77
C LYS A 155 -27.89 7.39 -10.79
N ILE A 156 -27.89 7.81 -12.03
CA ILE A 156 -27.20 7.15 -13.14
C ILE A 156 -25.67 7.29 -12.99
N TRP A 157 -25.17 8.47 -12.59
CA TRP A 157 -23.76 8.76 -12.53
C TRP A 157 -23.09 8.41 -11.19
N ALA A 158 -23.82 8.32 -10.07
CA ALA A 158 -23.24 8.09 -8.75
C ALA A 158 -22.42 6.78 -8.64
N PRO A 159 -22.81 5.64 -9.23
CA PRO A 159 -21.99 4.44 -9.24
C PRO A 159 -20.62 4.66 -9.93
N GLU A 160 -20.60 5.40 -11.04
CA GLU A 160 -19.34 5.71 -11.73
C GLU A 160 -18.48 6.70 -10.92
N ALA A 161 -19.13 7.68 -10.24
CA ALA A 161 -18.44 8.62 -9.37
C ALA A 161 -17.81 7.93 -8.14
N LEU A 162 -18.44 6.85 -7.62
CA LEU A 162 -17.87 6.06 -6.51
C LEU A 162 -16.57 5.32 -6.90
N ARG A 163 -16.33 5.08 -8.19
CA ARG A 163 -15.10 4.41 -8.66
C ARG A 163 -13.81 5.17 -8.33
N ILE A 164 -13.92 6.40 -7.82
CA ILE A 164 -12.77 7.15 -7.27
C ILE A 164 -12.09 6.39 -6.12
N ILE A 165 -12.79 5.47 -5.44
CA ILE A 165 -12.22 4.67 -4.36
C ILE A 165 -11.43 3.45 -4.86
N GLU A 166 -11.59 3.02 -6.11
CA GLU A 166 -10.90 1.85 -6.67
C GLU A 166 -9.36 1.91 -6.45
N PRO A 167 -8.69 3.05 -6.65
CA PRO A 167 -7.26 3.16 -6.36
C PRO A 167 -6.88 2.96 -4.89
N THR A 168 -7.76 3.29 -3.95
CA THR A 168 -7.51 3.08 -2.51
C THR A 168 -7.55 1.61 -2.14
N PHE A 169 -8.42 0.84 -2.78
CA PHE A 169 -8.57 -0.60 -2.52
C PHE A 169 -7.72 -1.48 -3.46
N GLY A 170 -7.25 -0.92 -4.58
CA GLY A 170 -6.56 -1.68 -5.61
C GLY A 170 -7.45 -2.76 -6.25
N LEU A 171 -8.75 -2.53 -6.30
CA LEU A 171 -9.79 -3.46 -6.74
C LEU A 171 -10.82 -2.72 -7.61
N ALA A 172 -11.55 -3.48 -8.44
CA ALA A 172 -12.74 -2.97 -9.09
C ALA A 172 -13.88 -2.77 -8.07
N LEU A 173 -14.75 -1.79 -8.30
CA LEU A 173 -15.87 -1.47 -7.40
C LEU A 173 -16.79 -2.68 -7.14
N SER A 174 -16.92 -3.57 -8.11
CA SER A 174 -17.68 -4.82 -8.01
C SER A 174 -17.06 -5.87 -7.09
N GLU A 175 -15.81 -5.71 -6.68
CA GLU A 175 -15.11 -6.63 -5.78
C GLU A 175 -14.98 -6.08 -4.35
N ILE A 176 -15.00 -4.74 -4.18
CA ILE A 176 -14.79 -4.07 -2.88
C ILE A 176 -15.94 -4.40 -1.93
N SER A 177 -15.62 -4.92 -0.73
CA SER A 177 -16.60 -5.13 0.33
C SER A 177 -17.16 -3.82 0.83
N SER A 178 -18.50 -3.65 0.79
CA SER A 178 -19.14 -2.47 1.38
C SER A 178 -19.18 -2.51 2.90
N ARG A 179 -19.02 -3.68 3.51
CA ARG A 179 -19.01 -3.87 4.97
C ARG A 179 -17.77 -3.28 5.60
N PHE A 180 -16.58 -3.54 5.02
CA PHE A 180 -15.27 -3.11 5.54
C PHE A 180 -14.71 -1.86 4.86
N LEU A 181 -15.53 -1.19 4.04
CA LEU A 181 -15.07 -0.04 3.26
C LEU A 181 -14.56 1.09 4.17
N ASN A 182 -15.29 1.42 5.22
CA ASN A 182 -14.94 2.50 6.12
C ASN A 182 -13.83 2.14 7.11
N ASP A 183 -13.53 0.87 7.31
CA ASP A 183 -12.40 0.42 8.13
C ASP A 183 -11.06 0.68 7.40
N ILE A 184 -11.09 0.64 6.05
CA ILE A 184 -9.92 0.85 5.20
C ILE A 184 -9.81 2.30 4.70
N LEU A 185 -10.94 3.01 4.56
CA LEU A 185 -11.03 4.38 4.03
C LEU A 185 -11.54 5.35 5.09
N PRO A 186 -10.78 5.68 6.13
CA PRO A 186 -11.19 6.72 7.06
C PRO A 186 -11.18 8.09 6.36
N PRO A 187 -12.19 8.96 6.58
CA PRO A 187 -12.20 10.33 6.07
C PRO A 187 -11.15 11.16 6.81
N GLN A 188 -9.98 11.32 6.25
CA GLN A 188 -8.84 11.98 6.87
C GLN A 188 -8.12 12.92 5.90
N ARG A 189 -7.35 13.84 6.48
CA ARG A 189 -6.42 14.65 5.70
C ARG A 189 -5.24 13.82 5.23
N ASP A 190 -4.79 14.09 4.02
CA ASP A 190 -3.67 13.40 3.40
C ASP A 190 -2.54 14.38 3.08
N LEU A 191 -1.30 13.91 3.22
CA LEU A 191 -0.10 14.61 2.79
C LEU A 191 0.56 13.83 1.66
N TYR A 192 0.92 14.52 0.58
CA TYR A 192 1.80 13.98 -0.44
C TYR A 192 3.25 14.27 -0.05
N VAL A 193 4.09 13.24 0.03
CA VAL A 193 5.51 13.40 0.39
C VAL A 193 6.29 13.86 -0.84
N THR A 194 6.73 15.11 -0.86
CA THR A 194 7.47 15.69 -2.00
C THR A 194 8.98 15.53 -1.86
N GLY A 195 9.45 15.33 -0.63
CA GLY A 195 10.87 15.15 -0.32
C GLY A 195 11.43 13.74 -0.48
N GLY A 196 10.62 12.78 -0.98
CA GLY A 196 10.97 11.36 -1.10
C GLY A 196 10.66 10.56 0.18
N TYR A 197 9.81 9.55 0.04
CA TYR A 197 9.38 8.72 1.17
C TYR A 197 10.50 7.76 1.65
N ASP A 198 11.45 7.44 0.79
CA ASP A 198 12.65 6.64 1.12
C ASP A 198 13.50 7.24 2.22
N ARG A 199 13.43 8.57 2.45
CA ARG A 199 14.14 9.23 3.56
C ARG A 199 13.65 8.74 4.94
N VAL A 200 12.38 8.37 5.07
CA VAL A 200 11.85 7.72 6.28
C VAL A 200 12.47 6.34 6.46
N VAL A 201 12.52 5.56 5.38
CA VAL A 201 13.15 4.22 5.36
C VAL A 201 14.63 4.31 5.74
N ASN A 202 15.36 5.22 5.11
CA ASN A 202 16.78 5.44 5.36
C ASN A 202 17.06 5.84 6.81
N HIS A 203 16.19 6.66 7.42
CA HIS A 203 16.32 7.02 8.84
C HIS A 203 16.15 5.81 9.76
N LEU A 204 15.11 5.00 9.54
CA LEU A 204 14.85 3.79 10.34
C LEU A 204 15.94 2.71 10.15
N ALA A 205 16.62 2.71 9.01
CA ALA A 205 17.70 1.78 8.73
C ALA A 205 19.02 2.13 9.42
N GLN A 206 19.21 3.39 9.87
CA GLN A 206 20.50 3.84 10.42
C GLN A 206 21.07 2.94 11.52
N PRO A 207 20.32 2.57 12.60
CA PRO A 207 20.84 1.70 13.64
C PRO A 207 21.27 0.34 13.12
N VAL A 208 20.58 -0.20 12.11
CA VAL A 208 20.90 -1.49 11.49
C VAL A 208 22.18 -1.41 10.66
N LEU A 209 22.31 -0.32 9.87
CA LEU A 209 23.47 -0.11 8.98
C LEU A 209 24.79 0.14 9.76
N GLU A 210 24.69 0.64 10.99
CA GLU A 210 25.83 0.84 11.89
C GLU A 210 26.36 -0.50 12.49
N LEU A 211 25.56 -1.57 12.42
CA LEU A 211 25.94 -2.89 12.95
C LEU A 211 26.42 -3.82 11.82
N PRO A 212 27.72 -4.16 11.75
CA PRO A 212 28.24 -5.03 10.70
C PRO A 212 27.53 -6.38 10.67
N GLY A 213 26.93 -6.70 9.52
CA GLY A 213 26.28 -7.99 9.31
C GLY A 213 24.85 -8.11 9.82
N ALA A 214 24.28 -7.06 10.41
CA ALA A 214 22.87 -7.04 10.81
C ALA A 214 21.90 -7.05 9.62
N LEU A 215 22.27 -6.50 8.47
CA LEU A 215 21.49 -6.51 7.25
C LEU A 215 22.10 -7.44 6.21
N ARG A 216 21.30 -8.41 5.75
CA ARG A 216 21.63 -9.34 4.68
C ARG A 216 20.67 -9.13 3.50
N LEU A 217 21.13 -8.38 2.49
CA LEU A 217 20.41 -8.22 1.24
C LEU A 217 20.57 -9.45 0.36
N ARG A 218 19.65 -9.66 -0.60
CA ARG A 218 19.63 -10.79 -1.54
C ARG A 218 19.59 -12.15 -0.85
N HIS A 219 18.90 -12.22 0.30
CA HIS A 219 18.67 -13.46 1.04
C HIS A 219 17.18 -13.77 1.03
N VAL A 220 16.76 -14.65 0.13
CA VAL A 220 15.37 -15.07 -0.04
C VAL A 220 15.02 -16.12 0.98
N VAL A 221 14.29 -15.77 2.03
CA VAL A 221 13.81 -16.70 3.04
C VAL A 221 12.79 -17.65 2.43
N ASN A 222 13.00 -18.94 2.63
CA ASN A 222 12.13 -20.02 2.14
C ASN A 222 11.60 -20.94 3.24
N ARG A 223 12.19 -20.95 4.45
CA ARG A 223 11.74 -21.75 5.59
C ARG A 223 12.04 -21.06 6.91
N VAL A 224 11.12 -21.19 7.85
CA VAL A 224 11.23 -20.75 9.25
C VAL A 224 10.92 -21.94 10.15
N GLU A 225 11.93 -22.42 10.86
CA GLU A 225 11.77 -23.36 11.96
C GLU A 225 11.64 -22.57 13.26
N TRP A 226 10.58 -22.78 14.00
CA TRP A 226 10.32 -22.07 15.23
C TRP A 226 9.79 -23.03 16.31
N ASN A 227 9.92 -22.64 17.58
CA ASN A 227 9.55 -23.52 18.73
C ASN A 227 10.27 -24.90 18.71
N ARG A 228 11.56 -24.88 18.35
CA ARG A 228 12.41 -26.07 18.23
C ARG A 228 12.74 -26.59 19.62
N SER A 229 12.30 -27.81 19.95
CA SER A 229 12.60 -28.46 21.24
C SER A 229 14.00 -29.05 21.25
N GLY A 230 14.73 -28.88 22.38
CA GLY A 230 16.02 -29.52 22.59
C GLY A 230 17.23 -28.90 21.88
N ASN A 231 17.07 -27.78 21.19
CA ASN A 231 18.16 -27.02 20.57
C ASN A 231 18.56 -25.83 21.46
N THR A 232 19.77 -25.32 21.25
CA THR A 232 20.27 -24.12 21.93
C THR A 232 19.51 -22.87 21.55
N SER A 233 18.93 -22.83 20.33
CA SER A 233 18.11 -21.74 19.83
C SER A 233 16.76 -22.26 19.36
N PRO A 234 15.65 -21.64 19.81
CA PRO A 234 14.29 -22.07 19.46
C PRO A 234 13.87 -21.76 18.03
N VAL A 235 14.59 -20.87 17.33
CA VAL A 235 14.30 -20.44 15.97
C VAL A 235 15.49 -20.68 15.05
N SER A 236 15.23 -21.14 13.81
CA SER A 236 16.19 -21.14 12.70
C SER A 236 15.50 -20.66 11.41
N VAL A 237 16.05 -19.64 10.78
CA VAL A 237 15.53 -19.11 9.51
C VAL A 237 16.47 -19.46 8.38
N HIS A 238 15.91 -20.07 7.32
CA HIS A 238 16.66 -20.53 6.16
C HIS A 238 16.37 -19.63 4.96
N ALA A 239 17.42 -19.27 4.24
CA ALA A 239 17.36 -18.45 3.05
C ALA A 239 18.28 -18.99 1.94
N ILE A 240 18.06 -18.51 0.74
CA ILE A 240 18.94 -18.73 -0.42
C ILE A 240 19.51 -17.37 -0.81
N ASP A 241 20.84 -17.27 -0.96
CA ASP A 241 21.50 -16.05 -1.39
C ASP A 241 21.45 -15.87 -2.93
N ALA A 242 22.01 -14.78 -3.44
CA ALA A 242 22.02 -14.47 -4.88
C ALA A 242 22.81 -15.47 -5.71
N GLU A 243 23.77 -16.16 -5.11
CA GLU A 243 24.62 -17.17 -5.72
C GLU A 243 24.00 -18.57 -5.66
N GLY A 244 22.83 -18.73 -5.00
CA GLY A 244 22.12 -19.99 -4.80
C GLY A 244 22.64 -20.81 -3.62
N ASN A 245 23.48 -20.24 -2.74
CA ASN A 245 23.93 -20.92 -1.55
C ASN A 245 22.87 -20.93 -0.45
N HIS A 246 22.81 -22.00 0.30
CA HIS A 246 21.96 -22.09 1.48
C HIS A 246 22.57 -21.32 2.65
N TYR A 247 21.76 -20.45 3.24
CA TYR A 247 22.08 -19.66 4.42
C TYR A 247 21.09 -20.01 5.54
N ALA A 248 21.58 -20.16 6.75
CA ALA A 248 20.74 -20.35 7.93
C ALA A 248 21.23 -19.47 9.06
N VAL A 249 20.30 -18.93 9.84
CA VAL A 249 20.58 -18.14 11.04
C VAL A 249 19.69 -18.59 12.19
N ASP A 250 20.30 -18.78 13.35
CA ASP A 250 19.61 -19.16 14.58
C ASP A 250 19.37 -17.95 15.49
N GLY A 251 18.26 -17.96 16.23
CA GLY A 251 17.88 -16.88 17.14
C GLY A 251 16.86 -17.32 18.19
N GLU A 252 16.51 -16.39 19.08
CA GLU A 252 15.54 -16.60 20.16
C GLU A 252 14.10 -16.31 19.69
N ALA A 253 13.95 -15.46 18.68
CA ALA A 253 12.64 -15.10 18.13
C ALA A 253 12.76 -14.70 16.67
N VAL A 254 11.63 -14.68 15.96
CA VAL A 254 11.53 -14.21 14.57
C VAL A 254 10.33 -13.30 14.37
N VAL A 255 10.53 -12.22 13.60
CA VAL A 255 9.45 -11.36 13.15
C VAL A 255 9.33 -11.48 11.63
N MET A 256 8.18 -11.95 11.15
CA MET A 256 7.84 -12.11 9.74
C MET A 256 7.21 -10.81 9.24
N THR A 257 7.88 -10.14 8.29
CA THR A 257 7.35 -8.90 7.69
C THR A 257 7.16 -9.00 6.18
N ALA A 258 7.11 -10.23 5.66
CA ALA A 258 6.80 -10.47 4.26
C ALA A 258 5.41 -9.92 3.89
N PRO A 259 5.22 -9.36 2.68
CA PRO A 259 3.92 -8.89 2.21
C PRO A 259 2.86 -10.00 2.25
N LEU A 260 1.59 -9.62 2.49
CA LEU A 260 0.47 -10.58 2.51
C LEU A 260 0.43 -11.45 1.25
N GLY A 261 0.66 -10.87 0.06
CA GLY A 261 0.69 -11.64 -1.18
C GLY A 261 1.78 -12.73 -1.22
N VAL A 262 2.91 -12.53 -0.54
CA VAL A 262 3.96 -13.58 -0.38
C VAL A 262 3.47 -14.69 0.54
N LEU A 263 2.77 -14.34 1.63
CA LEU A 263 2.17 -15.31 2.55
C LEU A 263 1.08 -16.15 1.86
N HIS A 264 0.21 -15.53 1.06
CA HIS A 264 -0.81 -16.21 0.26
C HIS A 264 -0.20 -17.23 -0.72
N GLN A 265 0.97 -16.94 -1.28
CA GLN A 265 1.65 -17.83 -2.21
C GLN A 265 2.35 -19.01 -1.53
N GLN A 266 2.38 -19.04 -0.17
CA GLN A 266 3.00 -20.10 0.62
C GLN A 266 4.45 -20.42 0.22
N LYS A 267 5.19 -19.38 -0.22
CA LYS A 267 6.60 -19.54 -0.63
C LYS A 267 7.56 -19.73 0.54
N ILE A 268 7.10 -19.49 1.77
CA ILE A 268 7.86 -19.67 3.01
C ILE A 268 7.22 -20.80 3.80
N ALA A 269 7.96 -21.88 4.00
CA ALA A 269 7.53 -23.00 4.85
C ALA A 269 7.71 -22.66 6.33
N PHE A 270 6.74 -22.98 7.17
CA PHE A 270 6.81 -22.84 8.62
C PHE A 270 6.80 -24.21 9.30
N GLU A 271 7.76 -24.46 10.20
CA GLU A 271 7.91 -25.70 10.95
C GLU A 271 8.07 -25.40 12.46
N PRO A 272 7.07 -25.73 13.29
CA PRO A 272 5.75 -26.27 12.94
C PRO A 272 4.95 -25.27 12.05
N PRO A 273 3.84 -25.71 11.42
CA PRO A 273 2.93 -24.79 10.73
C PRO A 273 2.51 -23.61 11.62
N ILE A 274 2.23 -22.46 11.03
CA ILE A 274 1.67 -21.31 11.77
C ILE A 274 0.36 -21.73 12.46
N PRO A 275 -0.01 -21.11 13.60
CA PRO A 275 -1.28 -21.36 14.26
C PRO A 275 -2.47 -21.31 13.30
N SER A 276 -3.43 -22.19 13.49
CA SER A 276 -4.55 -22.34 12.53
C SER A 276 -5.44 -21.11 12.44
N ASP A 277 -5.57 -20.36 13.51
CA ASP A 277 -6.28 -19.06 13.57
C ASP A 277 -5.58 -17.98 12.74
N LEU A 278 -4.24 -17.89 12.82
CA LEU A 278 -3.44 -17.01 11.97
C LEU A 278 -3.52 -17.42 10.48
N ALA A 279 -3.47 -18.73 10.20
CA ALA A 279 -3.63 -19.24 8.83
C ALA A 279 -5.02 -18.93 8.27
N LEU A 280 -6.08 -19.08 9.08
CA LEU A 280 -7.43 -18.68 8.73
C LEU A 280 -7.49 -17.17 8.52
N GLY A 281 -6.97 -16.38 9.46
CA GLY A 281 -7.00 -14.92 9.39
C GLY A 281 -6.32 -14.37 8.13
N THR A 282 -5.14 -14.89 7.76
CA THR A 282 -4.47 -14.49 6.51
C THR A 282 -5.28 -14.82 5.27
N SER A 283 -6.12 -15.86 5.30
CA SER A 283 -7.01 -16.22 4.18
C SER A 283 -8.29 -15.35 4.10
N LYS A 284 -8.55 -14.53 5.14
CA LYS A 284 -9.74 -13.69 5.26
C LYS A 284 -9.50 -12.22 4.94
N ILE A 285 -8.35 -11.89 4.44
CA ILE A 285 -7.97 -10.56 3.97
C ILE A 285 -7.36 -10.69 2.58
N SER A 286 -7.79 -9.84 1.65
CA SER A 286 -7.36 -9.86 0.26
C SER A 286 -6.15 -8.96 0.01
N TYR A 287 -5.57 -9.10 -1.18
CA TYR A 287 -4.43 -8.32 -1.64
C TYR A 287 -4.79 -7.58 -2.92
N GLY A 288 -4.74 -6.24 -2.86
CA GLY A 288 -5.13 -5.36 -3.96
C GLY A 288 -3.96 -5.03 -4.88
N THR A 289 -4.29 -4.45 -6.03
CA THR A 289 -3.32 -4.09 -7.06
C THR A 289 -3.54 -2.67 -7.53
N LEU A 290 -2.52 -1.82 -7.33
CA LEU A 290 -2.48 -0.46 -7.82
C LEU A 290 -1.23 -0.26 -8.66
N GLY A 291 -1.40 0.28 -9.87
CA GLY A 291 -0.31 0.76 -10.71
C GLY A 291 -0.29 2.29 -10.79
N LYS A 292 0.84 2.84 -11.18
CA LYS A 292 1.04 4.25 -11.48
C LYS A 292 1.61 4.41 -12.87
N VAL A 293 1.11 5.40 -13.59
CA VAL A 293 1.70 5.87 -14.85
C VAL A 293 2.06 7.33 -14.67
N PHE A 294 3.31 7.67 -14.90
CA PHE A 294 3.80 9.04 -14.86
C PHE A 294 4.03 9.55 -16.28
N PHE A 295 3.51 10.73 -16.58
CA PHE A 295 3.78 11.42 -17.84
C PHE A 295 4.40 12.78 -17.57
N LYS A 296 5.61 13.04 -18.08
CA LYS A 296 6.32 14.33 -18.07
C LYS A 296 6.20 15.00 -19.42
N PHE A 297 5.89 16.30 -19.43
CA PHE A 297 5.67 17.09 -20.65
C PHE A 297 6.58 18.32 -20.70
N THR A 298 6.77 18.86 -21.90
CA THR A 298 7.49 20.13 -22.08
C THR A 298 6.75 21.33 -21.48
N GLU A 299 5.40 21.27 -21.43
CA GLU A 299 4.53 22.33 -20.93
C GLU A 299 3.36 21.73 -20.15
N VAL A 300 2.81 22.47 -19.18
CA VAL A 300 1.57 22.13 -18.48
C VAL A 300 0.39 22.51 -19.37
N PHE A 301 -0.50 21.58 -19.64
CA PHE A 301 -1.71 21.77 -20.46
C PHE A 301 -3.00 21.49 -19.69
N TRP A 302 -2.88 21.02 -18.46
CA TRP A 302 -3.99 20.76 -17.54
C TRP A 302 -4.17 21.89 -16.54
N SER A 303 -5.22 21.81 -15.69
CA SER A 303 -5.50 22.80 -14.67
C SER A 303 -4.32 22.97 -13.69
N THR A 304 -3.93 24.21 -13.45
CA THR A 304 -2.95 24.60 -12.43
C THR A 304 -3.61 25.03 -11.12
N GLN A 305 -4.90 24.75 -10.94
CA GLN A 305 -5.69 25.13 -9.76
C GLN A 305 -6.23 23.92 -8.98
N ASN A 306 -6.10 22.71 -9.53
CA ASN A 306 -6.66 21.50 -8.95
C ASN A 306 -5.56 20.49 -8.64
N ASP A 307 -5.58 19.92 -7.45
CA ASP A 307 -4.64 18.89 -6.99
C ASP A 307 -4.82 17.60 -7.78
N ASN A 308 -6.08 17.31 -8.13
CA ASN A 308 -6.42 16.08 -8.83
C ASN A 308 -7.31 16.38 -10.07
N LEU A 309 -7.11 15.56 -11.10
CA LEU A 309 -7.97 15.47 -12.27
C LEU A 309 -8.61 14.09 -12.27
N ILE A 310 -9.93 14.05 -12.17
CA ILE A 310 -10.67 12.80 -12.00
C ILE A 310 -11.55 12.58 -13.22
N TYR A 311 -11.37 11.45 -13.87
CA TYR A 311 -12.18 11.04 -15.01
C TYR A 311 -13.16 9.94 -14.60
N PHE A 312 -14.42 10.10 -14.96
CA PHE A 312 -15.48 9.11 -14.83
C PHE A 312 -15.91 8.61 -16.21
N PRO A 313 -15.94 7.29 -16.44
CA PRO A 313 -16.45 6.72 -17.67
C PRO A 313 -17.96 6.97 -17.78
N THR A 314 -18.46 7.08 -19.00
CA THR A 314 -19.88 7.22 -19.24
C THR A 314 -20.62 5.97 -18.78
N PRO A 315 -21.69 6.10 -17.95
CA PRO A 315 -22.49 4.98 -17.50
C PRO A 315 -22.97 4.12 -18.66
N ALA A 316 -23.02 2.80 -18.46
CA ALA A 316 -23.39 1.85 -19.52
C ALA A 316 -24.76 2.14 -20.17
N THR A 317 -25.69 2.71 -19.40
CA THR A 317 -27.02 3.11 -19.87
C THR A 317 -27.02 4.30 -20.81
N LEU A 318 -25.96 5.11 -20.81
CA LEU A 318 -25.82 6.32 -21.64
C LEU A 318 -24.75 6.15 -22.71
N ALA A 319 -23.94 5.09 -22.64
CA ALA A 319 -22.77 4.92 -23.47
C ALA A 319 -23.11 4.55 -24.92
N ASP A 320 -22.41 5.20 -25.84
CA ASP A 320 -22.28 4.71 -27.23
C ASP A 320 -21.12 3.70 -27.27
N ASP A 321 -21.43 2.44 -27.46
CA ASP A 321 -20.45 1.34 -27.49
C ASP A 321 -19.36 1.54 -28.56
N SER A 322 -19.64 2.29 -29.63
CA SER A 322 -18.68 2.60 -30.69
C SER A 322 -17.46 3.39 -30.17
N GLN A 323 -17.65 4.28 -29.21
CA GLN A 323 -16.56 5.08 -28.61
C GLN A 323 -15.70 4.26 -27.66
N LYS A 324 -16.31 3.37 -26.86
CA LYS A 324 -15.58 2.46 -25.97
C LYS A 324 -14.69 1.48 -26.72
N VAL A 325 -15.15 0.97 -27.85
CA VAL A 325 -14.35 0.11 -28.73
C VAL A 325 -13.15 0.87 -29.31
N LYS A 326 -13.35 2.15 -29.64
CA LYS A 326 -12.29 3.00 -30.22
C LYS A 326 -11.22 3.40 -29.21
N TYR A 327 -11.62 3.71 -27.99
CA TYR A 327 -10.74 4.19 -26.91
C TYR A 327 -10.95 3.41 -25.62
N PRO A 328 -10.38 2.19 -25.49
CA PRO A 328 -10.58 1.32 -24.32
C PRO A 328 -10.25 2.00 -22.98
N VAL A 329 -9.27 2.90 -22.96
CA VAL A 329 -8.89 3.68 -21.76
C VAL A 329 -10.08 4.43 -21.19
N LEU A 330 -10.97 4.98 -22.02
CA LEU A 330 -12.14 5.77 -21.55
C LEU A 330 -13.25 4.92 -20.91
N SER A 331 -13.10 3.58 -20.86
CA SER A 331 -14.04 2.71 -20.15
C SER A 331 -13.72 2.56 -18.66
N HIS A 332 -12.65 3.19 -18.17
CA HIS A 332 -12.16 3.06 -16.80
C HIS A 332 -12.13 4.41 -16.10
N SER A 333 -12.33 4.43 -14.78
CA SER A 333 -12.15 5.62 -13.96
C SER A 333 -10.66 5.87 -13.71
N PHE A 334 -10.28 7.15 -13.63
CA PHE A 334 -8.89 7.53 -13.34
C PHE A 334 -8.83 8.69 -12.35
N LEU A 335 -7.90 8.57 -11.41
CA LEU A 335 -7.41 9.65 -10.57
C LEU A 335 -6.02 10.03 -11.08
N ALA A 336 -5.85 11.25 -11.57
CA ALA A 336 -4.56 11.80 -11.96
C ALA A 336 -4.14 12.88 -10.96
N THR A 337 -3.06 12.64 -10.22
CA THR A 337 -2.47 13.61 -9.31
C THR A 337 -1.60 14.61 -10.06
N ASN A 338 -1.81 15.89 -9.77
CA ASN A 338 -1.15 17.01 -10.42
C ASN A 338 0.19 17.34 -9.73
N LEU A 339 1.26 16.72 -10.15
CA LEU A 339 2.58 16.93 -9.56
C LEU A 339 3.14 18.34 -9.81
N TRP A 340 2.62 19.08 -10.81
CA TRP A 340 3.01 20.46 -11.01
C TRP A 340 2.67 21.37 -9.82
N ILE A 341 1.48 21.23 -9.25
CA ILE A 341 1.09 22.00 -8.06
C ILE A 341 1.93 21.58 -6.84
N MET A 342 2.15 20.28 -6.69
CA MET A 342 2.77 19.70 -5.49
C MET A 342 4.29 19.90 -5.46
N THR A 343 4.96 19.82 -6.62
CA THR A 343 6.43 19.76 -6.70
C THR A 343 7.05 20.74 -7.70
N GLY A 344 6.22 21.42 -8.53
CA GLY A 344 6.70 22.24 -9.65
C GLY A 344 7.18 21.44 -10.87
N VAL A 345 7.04 20.12 -10.86
CA VAL A 345 7.42 19.26 -11.98
C VAL A 345 6.25 19.12 -12.96
N LYS A 346 6.49 19.31 -14.26
CA LYS A 346 5.46 19.22 -15.31
C LYS A 346 5.06 17.78 -15.58
N LYS A 347 4.52 17.11 -14.55
CA LYS A 347 4.25 15.66 -14.52
C LYS A 347 2.84 15.40 -13.97
N LEU A 348 2.14 14.44 -14.55
CA LEU A 348 0.93 13.84 -14.00
C LEU A 348 1.24 12.42 -13.53
N CYS A 349 0.69 12.02 -12.38
CA CYS A 349 0.68 10.64 -11.91
C CYS A 349 -0.75 10.10 -12.03
N ILE A 350 -0.99 9.16 -12.93
CA ILE A 350 -2.29 8.51 -13.13
C ILE A 350 -2.29 7.18 -12.37
N PHE A 351 -3.23 7.02 -11.46
CA PHE A 351 -3.45 5.75 -10.77
C PHE A 351 -4.31 4.82 -11.61
N VAL A 352 -3.93 3.56 -11.66
CA VAL A 352 -4.63 2.53 -12.44
C VAL A 352 -4.83 1.26 -11.62
N THR A 353 -6.00 0.65 -11.78
CA THR A 353 -6.40 -0.62 -11.17
C THR A 353 -6.61 -1.68 -12.24
N PRO A 354 -6.86 -2.95 -11.90
CA PRO A 354 -7.22 -3.95 -12.88
C PRO A 354 -8.48 -3.55 -13.69
N PRO A 355 -8.54 -3.81 -15.02
CA PRO A 355 -7.52 -4.52 -15.80
C PRO A 355 -6.40 -3.63 -16.35
N VAL A 356 -6.50 -2.29 -16.23
CA VAL A 356 -5.55 -1.32 -16.85
C VAL A 356 -4.12 -1.51 -16.35
N VAL A 357 -3.94 -1.87 -15.07
CA VAL A 357 -2.61 -2.13 -14.51
C VAL A 357 -1.86 -3.21 -15.30
N HIS A 358 -2.54 -4.27 -15.73
CA HIS A 358 -1.91 -5.33 -16.53
C HIS A 358 -1.54 -4.86 -17.92
N GLU A 359 -2.34 -3.95 -18.51
CA GLU A 359 -2.05 -3.36 -19.81
C GLU A 359 -0.80 -2.46 -19.76
N ILE A 360 -0.70 -1.58 -18.76
CA ILE A 360 0.48 -0.72 -18.62
C ILE A 360 1.75 -1.53 -18.35
N GLU A 361 1.66 -2.57 -17.53
CA GLU A 361 2.80 -3.45 -17.26
C GLU A 361 3.20 -4.29 -18.47
N ARG A 362 2.23 -4.63 -19.35
CA ARG A 362 2.53 -5.29 -20.63
C ARG A 362 3.27 -4.35 -21.59
N MET A 363 2.90 -3.07 -21.61
CA MET A 363 3.59 -2.04 -22.39
C MET A 363 5.00 -1.78 -21.82
N GLY A 364 5.16 -1.84 -20.49
CA GLY A 364 6.45 -1.70 -19.81
C GLY A 364 7.13 -0.37 -20.14
N GLU A 365 8.37 -0.43 -20.62
CA GLU A 365 9.18 0.75 -20.98
C GLU A 365 8.84 1.35 -22.36
N ASN A 366 7.85 0.83 -23.06
CA ASN A 366 7.44 1.41 -24.34
C ASN A 366 6.64 2.69 -24.14
N GLN A 367 7.35 3.80 -23.92
CA GLN A 367 6.79 5.11 -23.62
C GLN A 367 5.81 5.60 -24.70
N GLN A 368 6.05 5.29 -25.96
CA GLN A 368 5.17 5.68 -27.06
C GLN A 368 3.83 4.93 -27.00
N ALA A 369 3.86 3.62 -26.75
CA ALA A 369 2.64 2.83 -26.60
C ALA A 369 1.81 3.29 -25.38
N LEU A 370 2.47 3.62 -24.26
CA LEU A 370 1.81 4.19 -23.07
C LEU A 370 1.13 5.52 -23.41
N PHE A 371 1.84 6.42 -24.11
CA PHE A 371 1.29 7.71 -24.49
C PHE A 371 0.09 7.54 -25.42
N GLU A 372 0.18 6.72 -26.45
CA GLU A 372 -0.91 6.46 -27.41
C GLU A 372 -2.14 5.86 -26.71
N TYR A 373 -1.94 4.96 -25.74
CA TYR A 373 -3.04 4.40 -24.96
C TYR A 373 -3.77 5.46 -24.13
N PHE A 374 -3.02 6.35 -23.45
CA PHE A 374 -3.59 7.39 -22.58
C PHE A 374 -3.90 8.71 -23.30
N GLU A 375 -3.49 8.90 -24.56
CA GLU A 375 -3.71 10.17 -25.30
C GLU A 375 -5.17 10.60 -25.31
N PRO A 376 -6.18 9.73 -25.49
CA PRO A 376 -7.59 10.13 -25.44
C PRO A 376 -7.97 10.74 -24.09
N LEU A 377 -7.52 10.17 -22.98
CA LEU A 377 -7.74 10.69 -21.62
C LEU A 377 -7.01 12.03 -21.41
N LEU A 378 -5.73 12.09 -21.77
CA LEU A 378 -4.91 13.30 -21.63
C LEU A 378 -5.50 14.49 -22.42
N LYS A 379 -6.12 14.24 -23.58
CA LYS A 379 -6.81 15.25 -24.37
C LYS A 379 -8.01 15.86 -23.64
N LEU A 380 -8.68 15.11 -22.76
CA LEU A 380 -9.82 15.62 -21.99
C LEU A 380 -9.35 16.58 -20.87
N PHE A 381 -8.14 16.41 -20.34
CA PHE A 381 -7.59 17.27 -19.29
C PHE A 381 -7.10 18.64 -19.75
N ARG A 382 -7.12 18.93 -21.07
CA ARG A 382 -6.64 20.21 -21.60
C ARG A 382 -7.51 21.36 -21.14
N THR A 383 -6.88 22.43 -20.64
CA THR A 383 -7.55 23.70 -20.35
C THR A 383 -7.89 24.46 -21.63
N GLU A 384 -7.17 24.20 -22.72
CA GLU A 384 -7.39 24.75 -24.06
C GLU A 384 -7.68 23.61 -25.06
N PRO A 385 -8.95 23.20 -25.23
CA PRO A 385 -9.30 21.98 -25.99
C PRO A 385 -8.84 21.98 -27.46
N TYR A 386 -8.62 23.15 -28.04
CA TYR A 386 -8.22 23.31 -29.46
C TYR A 386 -6.71 23.19 -29.68
N LYS A 387 -5.90 23.30 -28.61
CA LYS A 387 -4.44 23.13 -28.72
C LYS A 387 -4.09 21.64 -28.76
N THR A 388 -3.05 21.31 -29.53
CA THR A 388 -2.45 19.99 -29.50
C THR A 388 -1.79 19.73 -28.14
N LEU A 389 -1.66 18.47 -27.75
CA LEU A 389 -0.88 18.13 -26.58
C LEU A 389 0.59 18.56 -26.77
N PRO A 390 1.25 19.10 -25.73
CA PRO A 390 2.69 19.34 -25.77
C PRO A 390 3.45 18.03 -25.96
N LYS A 391 4.73 18.15 -26.33
CA LYS A 391 5.60 16.98 -26.45
C LYS A 391 5.75 16.28 -25.11
N MET A 392 5.45 14.98 -25.07
CA MET A 392 5.80 14.12 -23.97
C MET A 392 7.34 13.99 -23.91
N VAL A 393 7.91 14.16 -22.73
CA VAL A 393 9.35 14.05 -22.47
C VAL A 393 9.68 12.65 -21.96
N GLU A 394 8.82 12.12 -21.07
CA GLU A 394 9.03 10.85 -20.39
C GLU A 394 7.70 10.21 -20.03
N ALA A 395 7.64 8.88 -20.06
CA ALA A 395 6.61 8.07 -19.42
C ALA A 395 7.27 6.95 -18.62
N LYS A 396 6.82 6.78 -17.35
CA LYS A 396 7.26 5.69 -16.45
C LYS A 396 6.04 4.95 -15.92
N VAL A 397 6.21 3.66 -15.64
CA VAL A 397 5.16 2.81 -15.05
C VAL A 397 5.71 1.98 -13.90
N THR A 398 4.85 1.62 -12.98
CA THR A 398 5.12 0.62 -11.95
C THR A 398 4.80 -0.79 -12.47
N SER A 399 5.36 -1.83 -11.85
CA SER A 399 5.13 -3.23 -12.25
C SER A 399 4.96 -4.16 -11.04
N TRP A 400 4.12 -3.74 -10.10
CA TRP A 400 3.91 -4.46 -8.84
C TRP A 400 3.28 -5.84 -9.02
N THR A 401 2.48 -6.08 -10.09
CA THR A 401 1.88 -7.40 -10.33
C THR A 401 2.88 -8.44 -10.81
N LYS A 402 4.04 -8.00 -11.32
CA LYS A 402 5.13 -8.87 -11.76
C LYS A 402 6.23 -9.01 -10.70
N ASP A 403 6.08 -8.37 -9.56
CA ASP A 403 7.08 -8.35 -8.50
C ASP A 403 6.78 -9.44 -7.46
N ASP A 404 7.52 -10.53 -7.56
CA ASP A 404 7.39 -11.70 -6.67
C ASP A 404 7.64 -11.37 -5.20
N PHE A 405 8.56 -10.43 -4.91
CA PHE A 405 8.88 -10.01 -3.55
C PHE A 405 7.89 -8.99 -2.99
N ALA A 406 7.06 -8.37 -3.83
CA ALA A 406 5.88 -7.64 -3.40
C ALA A 406 4.65 -8.55 -3.22
N GLY A 407 4.73 -9.81 -3.64
CA GLY A 407 3.63 -10.75 -3.61
C GLY A 407 2.65 -10.56 -4.76
N ASN A 408 3.11 -10.03 -5.90
CA ASN A 408 2.35 -9.79 -7.13
C ASN A 408 1.13 -8.87 -6.93
N GLY A 409 1.30 -7.83 -6.12
CA GLY A 409 0.29 -6.81 -5.81
C GLY A 409 0.87 -5.66 -5.00
N SER A 410 0.01 -4.82 -4.44
CA SER A 410 0.41 -3.54 -3.86
C SER A 410 0.22 -3.46 -2.35
N TYR A 411 -0.95 -3.83 -1.83
CA TYR A 411 -1.30 -3.69 -0.41
C TYR A 411 -2.53 -4.51 -0.04
N SER A 412 -2.74 -4.64 1.27
CA SER A 412 -3.86 -5.40 1.85
C SER A 412 -5.17 -4.63 1.72
N THR A 413 -6.25 -5.35 1.47
CA THR A 413 -7.59 -4.80 1.20
C THR A 413 -8.67 -5.82 1.59
N ALA A 414 -9.95 -5.45 1.41
CA ALA A 414 -11.07 -6.35 1.67
C ALA A 414 -11.99 -6.48 0.44
N LYS A 415 -12.17 -7.70 -0.03
CA LYS A 415 -13.16 -8.10 -1.01
C LYS A 415 -14.45 -8.56 -0.34
N VAL A 416 -15.52 -8.66 -1.13
CA VAL A 416 -16.77 -9.31 -0.68
C VAL A 416 -16.47 -10.71 -0.14
N GLY A 417 -16.91 -10.97 1.10
CA GLY A 417 -16.69 -12.23 1.80
C GLY A 417 -15.40 -12.33 2.61
N ASP A 418 -14.55 -11.31 2.58
CA ASP A 418 -13.43 -11.17 3.53
C ASP A 418 -13.94 -10.75 4.92
N ASP A 419 -13.09 -10.97 5.92
CA ASP A 419 -13.24 -10.44 7.27
C ASP A 419 -11.85 -10.22 7.89
N PRO A 420 -11.28 -9.03 7.73
CA PRO A 420 -9.96 -8.70 8.26
C PRO A 420 -9.84 -8.82 9.78
N HIS A 421 -10.97 -8.70 10.52
CA HIS A 421 -10.97 -8.84 11.98
C HIS A 421 -10.49 -10.22 12.44
N VAL A 422 -10.75 -11.28 11.66
CA VAL A 422 -10.29 -12.64 11.95
C VAL A 422 -8.76 -12.69 12.05
N LEU A 423 -8.04 -11.97 11.16
CA LEU A 423 -6.58 -11.89 11.24
C LEU A 423 -6.13 -11.06 12.45
N TRP A 424 -6.74 -9.91 12.66
CA TRP A 424 -6.31 -9.02 13.74
C TRP A 424 -6.55 -9.62 15.13
N ASP A 425 -7.67 -10.33 15.32
CA ASP A 425 -7.96 -11.07 16.55
C ASP A 425 -6.95 -12.20 16.77
N ALA A 426 -6.64 -12.97 15.72
CA ALA A 426 -5.63 -14.02 15.80
C ALA A 426 -4.23 -13.48 16.13
N LEU A 427 -3.85 -12.31 15.62
CA LEU A 427 -2.59 -11.64 15.98
C LEU A 427 -2.55 -11.27 17.47
N ASP A 428 -3.66 -10.71 18.00
CA ASP A 428 -3.77 -10.37 19.42
C ASP A 428 -3.71 -11.60 20.33
N GLU A 429 -4.30 -12.72 19.92
CA GLU A 429 -4.25 -14.00 20.65
C GLU A 429 -2.84 -14.63 20.64
N ASN A 430 -2.06 -14.40 19.57
CA ASN A 430 -0.71 -14.94 19.42
C ASN A 430 0.41 -13.96 19.82
N LYS A 431 0.11 -12.87 20.52
CA LYS A 431 1.09 -11.82 20.94
C LYS A 431 2.20 -12.35 21.87
N ASP A 432 2.04 -13.50 22.50
CA ASP A 432 3.03 -14.14 23.38
C ASP A 432 3.91 -15.19 22.65
N SER A 433 3.77 -15.30 21.32
CA SER A 433 4.57 -16.20 20.50
C SER A 433 5.95 -15.60 20.16
N ILE A 434 6.98 -16.45 20.10
CA ILE A 434 8.31 -16.07 19.59
C ILE A 434 8.33 -15.87 18.06
N LEU A 435 7.28 -16.30 17.36
CA LEU A 435 7.00 -15.96 15.96
C LEU A 435 5.94 -14.84 15.95
N GLN A 436 6.36 -13.65 15.54
CA GLN A 436 5.48 -12.48 15.38
C GLN A 436 5.32 -12.13 13.91
N PHE A 437 4.20 -11.49 13.58
CA PHE A 437 3.94 -10.95 12.23
C PHE A 437 3.79 -9.43 12.29
N ALA A 438 4.30 -8.72 11.27
CA ALA A 438 4.10 -7.29 11.10
C ALA A 438 4.03 -6.94 9.60
N GLY A 439 3.33 -5.88 9.27
CA GLY A 439 3.09 -5.42 7.90
C GLY A 439 1.76 -4.69 7.83
N ASP A 440 1.45 -4.13 6.67
CA ASP A 440 0.21 -3.38 6.46
C ASP A 440 -1.06 -4.19 6.71
N HIS A 441 -1.02 -5.51 6.52
CA HIS A 441 -2.12 -6.45 6.80
C HIS A 441 -2.34 -6.71 8.30
N CYS A 442 -1.36 -6.39 9.15
CA CYS A 442 -1.42 -6.63 10.59
C CYS A 442 -2.00 -5.46 11.40
N SER A 443 -2.38 -4.35 10.75
CA SER A 443 -2.88 -3.15 11.41
C SER A 443 -4.39 -3.02 11.27
N ARG A 444 -5.09 -2.74 12.39
CA ARG A 444 -6.53 -2.43 12.40
C ARG A 444 -6.85 -1.03 11.88
N THR A 445 -5.93 -0.08 12.07
CA THR A 445 -6.15 1.36 11.82
C THR A 445 -5.45 1.87 10.57
N GLY A 446 -4.57 1.08 9.99
CA GLY A 446 -3.74 1.45 8.84
C GLY A 446 -3.58 0.33 7.83
N THR A 447 -4.59 -0.54 7.66
CA THR A 447 -4.57 -1.61 6.65
C THR A 447 -4.26 -1.03 5.27
N GLY A 448 -3.31 -1.68 4.58
CA GLY A 448 -2.86 -1.22 3.26
C GLY A 448 -1.96 0.02 3.27
N CYS A 449 -1.73 0.65 4.43
CA CYS A 449 -0.99 1.90 4.56
C CYS A 449 0.40 1.71 5.18
N VAL A 450 1.28 2.68 4.90
CA VAL A 450 2.66 2.70 5.44
C VAL A 450 2.67 2.81 6.97
N HIS A 451 1.81 3.67 7.54
CA HIS A 451 1.74 3.83 9.00
C HIS A 451 1.25 2.56 9.69
N GLY A 452 0.32 1.81 9.09
CA GLY A 452 -0.10 0.53 9.65
C GLY A 452 1.03 -0.51 9.67
N ALA A 453 1.85 -0.54 8.62
CA ALA A 453 3.05 -1.37 8.60
C ALA A 453 4.07 -0.94 9.67
N TYR A 454 4.24 0.36 9.90
CA TYR A 454 5.11 0.91 10.94
C TYR A 454 4.60 0.55 12.34
N GLU A 455 3.33 0.83 12.66
CA GLU A 455 2.70 0.56 13.96
C GLU A 455 2.69 -0.93 14.31
N SER A 456 2.40 -1.79 13.32
CA SER A 456 2.46 -3.24 13.52
C SER A 456 3.90 -3.71 13.81
N GLY A 457 4.89 -3.05 13.22
CA GLY A 457 6.31 -3.27 13.53
C GLY A 457 6.65 -2.89 14.98
N GLU A 458 6.18 -1.72 15.45
CA GLU A 458 6.35 -1.29 16.86
C GLU A 458 5.73 -2.30 17.82
N ALA A 459 4.51 -2.74 17.56
CA ALA A 459 3.79 -3.71 18.40
C ALA A 459 4.50 -5.08 18.45
N ALA A 460 4.96 -5.59 17.30
CA ALA A 460 5.71 -6.84 17.24
C ALA A 460 7.03 -6.75 18.01
N ALA A 461 7.76 -5.63 17.90
CA ALA A 461 8.98 -5.39 18.67
C ALA A 461 8.71 -5.37 20.18
N ASP A 462 7.65 -4.67 20.64
CA ASP A 462 7.26 -4.65 22.05
C ASP A 462 6.93 -6.04 22.58
N ASN A 463 6.21 -6.84 21.80
CA ASN A 463 5.92 -8.22 22.16
C ASN A 463 7.20 -9.05 22.35
N ILE A 464 8.14 -8.97 21.40
CA ILE A 464 9.42 -9.70 21.48
C ILE A 464 10.24 -9.26 22.69
N VAL A 465 10.37 -7.94 22.95
CA VAL A 465 11.07 -7.42 24.12
C VAL A 465 10.46 -7.98 25.41
N ARG A 466 9.13 -7.95 25.52
CA ARG A 466 8.41 -8.49 26.67
C ARG A 466 8.65 -9.99 26.87
N ILE A 467 8.57 -10.77 25.79
CA ILE A 467 8.79 -12.23 25.83
C ILE A 467 10.22 -12.54 26.27
N LEU A 468 11.21 -11.90 25.66
CA LEU A 468 12.61 -12.19 25.93
C LEU A 468 13.08 -11.71 27.31
N ARG A 469 12.45 -10.70 27.91
CA ARG A 469 12.74 -10.25 29.28
C ARG A 469 12.15 -11.19 30.37
N GLN A 470 11.16 -12.00 30.01
CA GLN A 470 10.55 -12.98 30.96
C GLN A 470 11.28 -14.32 30.97
N GLN A 471 12.16 -14.58 30.04
CA GLN A 471 13.04 -15.75 29.94
C GLN A 471 14.40 -15.45 30.59
#